data_43fe0c190ad0cff4b5f6fc5efb852b5e
#
_entry.id   43fe0c190ad0cff4b5f6fc5efb852b5e
#
_cell.length_a   1.000
_cell.length_b   1.000
_cell.length_c   1.000
_cell.angle_alpha   90.00
_cell.angle_beta   90.00
_cell.angle_gamma   90.00
#
_symmetry.space_group_name_H-M   'P 1'
#
loop_
_entity.id
_entity.type
_entity.pdbx_description
1 polymer ?
#
loop_
_entity_poly.entity_id
_entity_poly.type
_entity_poly.pdbx_seq_one_letter_code
_entity_poly.pdbx_strand_id
1 'polypeptide(L)'
;MQYLDVDDVTCDRIGCDSIAKIWEDHGEPYWRANEVAVTEDLCKQDNLVIGLGGGTLMQDGARKAVETATDTLRVYLKGSAKLLYQRITGDVRSSETRPSLTAMGGGLDEVIHMLEKREPTYLAVADVVIEIDGMDLDQVTAAVMNVCRLA
;
A
#
# COMPACT_ATOMS: atom_id res chain seq x y z
N MET A 1 -15.57 -7.83 9.10
CA MET A 1 -14.62 -6.73 8.79
C MET A 1 -14.90 -6.21 7.40
N GLN A 2 -14.88 -4.89 7.20
CA GLN A 2 -14.98 -4.25 5.89
C GLN A 2 -13.55 -4.03 5.36
N TYR A 3 -13.32 -4.31 4.06
CA TYR A 3 -12.07 -3.95 3.39
C TYR A 3 -12.16 -2.54 2.82
N LEU A 4 -11.13 -1.73 3.05
CA LEU A 4 -10.96 -0.40 2.48
C LEU A 4 -9.52 -0.26 1.98
N ASP A 5 -9.37 0.23 0.75
CA ASP A 5 -8.09 0.63 0.18
C ASP A 5 -7.87 2.12 0.40
N VAL A 6 -6.71 2.51 0.93
CA VAL A 6 -6.41 3.92 1.21
C VAL A 6 -6.41 4.77 -0.06
N ASP A 7 -5.94 4.23 -1.18
CA ASP A 7 -5.91 4.95 -2.45
C ASP A 7 -7.35 5.22 -2.94
N ASP A 8 -8.26 4.21 -2.86
CA ASP A 8 -9.66 4.36 -3.24
C ASP A 8 -10.37 5.37 -2.34
N VAL A 9 -10.23 5.27 -1.01
CA VAL A 9 -10.84 6.21 -0.06
C VAL A 9 -10.31 7.63 -0.24
N THR A 10 -9.02 7.77 -0.57
CA THR A 10 -8.43 9.08 -0.86
C THR A 10 -9.02 9.67 -2.14
N CYS A 11 -9.15 8.90 -3.21
CA CYS A 11 -9.81 9.33 -4.44
C CYS A 11 -11.26 9.75 -4.20
N ASP A 12 -12.02 8.97 -3.45
CA ASP A 12 -13.42 9.30 -3.11
C ASP A 12 -13.50 10.63 -2.32
N ARG A 13 -12.60 10.83 -1.34
CA ARG A 13 -12.56 12.05 -0.52
C ARG A 13 -12.32 13.32 -1.33
N ILE A 14 -11.41 13.26 -2.30
CA ILE A 14 -11.03 14.43 -3.13
C ILE A 14 -11.82 14.52 -4.43
N GLY A 15 -12.66 13.55 -4.74
CA GLY A 15 -13.49 13.51 -5.94
C GLY A 15 -12.67 13.31 -7.21
N CYS A 16 -11.68 12.37 -7.20
CA CYS A 16 -10.84 12.11 -8.36
C CYS A 16 -11.12 10.75 -9.01
N ASP A 17 -10.94 10.70 -10.33
CA ASP A 17 -11.06 9.47 -11.10
C ASP A 17 -9.72 8.70 -11.20
N SER A 18 -8.58 9.39 -10.99
CA SER A 18 -7.26 8.78 -11.08
C SER A 18 -6.19 9.56 -10.31
N ILE A 19 -5.28 8.83 -9.66
CA ILE A 19 -4.12 9.38 -8.93
C ILE A 19 -3.21 10.15 -9.89
N ALA A 20 -2.97 9.62 -11.09
CA ALA A 20 -2.13 10.26 -12.10
C ALA A 20 -2.62 11.66 -12.45
N LYS A 21 -3.95 11.82 -12.61
CA LYS A 21 -4.56 13.13 -12.90
C LYS A 21 -4.41 14.11 -11.75
N ILE A 22 -4.56 13.65 -10.51
CA ILE A 22 -4.34 14.51 -9.34
C ILE A 22 -2.88 14.96 -9.24
N TRP A 23 -1.93 14.08 -9.54
CA TRP A 23 -0.51 14.46 -9.56
C TRP A 23 -0.20 15.50 -10.64
N GLU A 24 -0.84 15.37 -11.81
CA GLU A 24 -0.72 16.35 -12.91
C GLU A 24 -1.32 17.71 -12.53
N ASP A 25 -2.53 17.71 -11.96
CA ASP A 25 -3.30 18.92 -11.67
C ASP A 25 -2.83 19.65 -10.39
N HIS A 26 -2.43 18.91 -9.35
CA HIS A 26 -2.17 19.43 -8.00
C HIS A 26 -0.80 19.06 -7.43
N GLY A 27 -0.08 18.13 -8.07
CA GLY A 27 1.21 17.60 -7.62
C GLY A 27 1.11 16.50 -6.56
N GLU A 28 2.20 15.72 -6.45
CA GLU A 28 2.31 14.64 -5.47
C GLU A 28 2.07 15.09 -4.02
N PRO A 29 2.58 16.26 -3.55
CA PRO A 29 2.38 16.68 -2.16
C PRO A 29 0.91 16.83 -1.76
N TYR A 30 0.04 17.25 -2.69
CA TYR A 30 -1.40 17.34 -2.44
C TYR A 30 -2.01 15.95 -2.23
N TRP A 31 -1.67 14.98 -3.08
CA TRP A 31 -2.08 13.58 -2.91
C TRP A 31 -1.64 13.04 -1.55
N ARG A 32 -0.34 13.19 -1.22
CA ARG A 32 0.23 12.67 0.02
C ARG A 32 -0.41 13.25 1.28
N ALA A 33 -0.74 14.54 1.28
CA ALA A 33 -1.44 15.16 2.41
C ALA A 33 -2.83 14.54 2.65
N ASN A 34 -3.57 14.24 1.58
CA ASN A 34 -4.89 13.61 1.68
C ASN A 34 -4.78 12.12 2.06
N GLU A 35 -3.82 11.39 1.50
CA GLU A 35 -3.51 9.99 1.86
C GLU A 35 -3.17 9.86 3.35
N VAL A 36 -2.35 10.77 3.89
CA VAL A 36 -2.05 10.82 5.34
C VAL A 36 -3.31 11.02 6.15
N ALA A 37 -4.13 12.03 5.82
CA ALA A 37 -5.36 12.33 6.55
C ALA A 37 -6.36 11.15 6.51
N VAL A 38 -6.50 10.48 5.37
CA VAL A 38 -7.32 9.27 5.23
C VAL A 38 -6.79 8.15 6.11
N THR A 39 -5.48 7.89 6.07
CA THR A 39 -4.85 6.83 6.88
C THR A 39 -5.06 7.09 8.37
N GLU A 40 -4.87 8.33 8.84
CA GLU A 40 -5.12 8.73 10.23
C GLU A 40 -6.57 8.51 10.65
N ASP A 41 -7.53 8.78 9.77
CA ASP A 41 -8.96 8.60 10.05
C ASP A 41 -9.36 7.11 10.05
N LEU A 42 -8.81 6.31 9.15
CA LEU A 42 -9.07 4.87 9.10
C LEU A 42 -8.46 4.13 10.29
N CYS A 43 -7.27 4.52 10.73
CA CYS A 43 -6.61 3.92 11.90
C CYS A 43 -7.34 4.17 13.24
N LYS A 44 -8.35 5.05 13.27
CA LYS A 44 -9.21 5.30 14.45
C LYS A 44 -10.48 4.45 14.46
N GLN A 45 -10.71 3.66 13.42
CA GLN A 45 -11.95 2.90 13.24
C GLN A 45 -11.70 1.41 13.51
N ASP A 46 -12.74 0.74 14.02
CA ASP A 46 -12.71 -0.68 14.32
C ASP A 46 -13.28 -1.53 13.18
N ASN A 47 -12.98 -2.83 13.22
CA ASN A 47 -13.53 -3.84 12.31
C ASN A 47 -13.22 -3.61 10.82
N LEU A 48 -12.08 -3.01 10.53
CA LEU A 48 -11.57 -2.79 9.17
C LEU A 48 -10.43 -3.73 8.81
N VAL A 49 -10.32 -4.01 7.51
CA VAL A 49 -9.09 -4.46 6.86
C VAL A 49 -8.66 -3.32 5.95
N ILE A 50 -7.50 -2.74 6.21
CA ILE A 50 -7.00 -1.55 5.51
C ILE A 50 -5.87 -1.97 4.58
N GLY A 51 -6.04 -1.76 3.27
CA GLY A 51 -4.97 -1.86 2.29
C GLY A 51 -4.21 -0.54 2.20
N LEU A 52 -2.89 -0.58 2.44
CA LEU A 52 -2.04 0.59 2.32
C LEU A 52 -1.37 0.64 0.95
N GLY A 53 -1.34 1.81 0.34
CA GLY A 53 -0.53 2.07 -0.83
C GLY A 53 0.97 1.91 -0.55
N GLY A 54 1.76 1.52 -1.55
CA GLY A 54 3.20 1.30 -1.36
C GLY A 54 4.00 2.54 -0.95
N GLY A 55 3.44 3.74 -1.07
CA GLY A 55 4.06 5.00 -0.62
C GLY A 55 3.58 5.50 0.72
N THR A 56 2.48 4.95 1.26
CA THR A 56 1.77 5.46 2.44
C THR A 56 2.69 5.52 3.67
N LEU A 57 3.41 4.44 3.98
CA LEU A 57 4.33 4.39 5.14
C LEU A 57 5.60 5.25 4.97
N MET A 58 5.84 5.80 3.78
CA MET A 58 6.93 6.76 3.56
C MET A 58 6.56 8.16 4.06
N GLN A 59 5.29 8.40 4.36
CA GLN A 59 4.78 9.63 4.96
C GLN A 59 4.79 9.49 6.49
N ASP A 60 5.49 10.37 7.20
CA ASP A 60 5.68 10.28 8.65
C ASP A 60 4.36 10.26 9.42
N GLY A 61 3.37 11.06 9.02
CA GLY A 61 2.04 11.11 9.64
C GLY A 61 1.29 9.78 9.51
N ALA A 62 1.24 9.23 8.31
CA ALA A 62 0.58 7.94 8.06
C ALA A 62 1.30 6.79 8.79
N ARG A 63 2.64 6.75 8.72
CA ARG A 63 3.44 5.75 9.45
C ARG A 63 3.15 5.79 10.93
N LYS A 64 3.20 6.98 11.55
CA LYS A 64 2.91 7.16 12.97
C LYS A 64 1.49 6.71 13.32
N ALA A 65 0.49 7.03 12.51
CA ALA A 65 -0.88 6.58 12.72
C ALA A 65 -0.99 5.05 12.74
N VAL A 66 -0.34 4.37 11.78
CA VAL A 66 -0.32 2.90 11.71
C VAL A 66 0.45 2.30 12.89
N GLU A 67 1.61 2.85 13.27
CA GLU A 67 2.42 2.36 14.39
C GLU A 67 1.71 2.49 15.75
N THR A 68 0.93 3.55 15.93
CA THR A 68 0.24 3.85 17.20
C THR A 68 -1.19 3.32 17.28
N ALA A 69 -1.72 2.76 16.20
CA ALA A 69 -3.04 2.14 16.21
C ALA A 69 -3.06 0.94 17.17
N THR A 70 -4.00 0.96 18.13
CA THR A 70 -4.21 -0.12 19.11
C THR A 70 -5.06 -1.23 18.51
N ASP A 71 -5.00 -2.44 19.08
CA ASP A 71 -5.79 -3.61 18.67
C ASP A 71 -5.73 -3.88 17.14
N THR A 72 -4.55 -3.65 16.56
CA THR A 72 -4.30 -3.71 15.12
C THR A 72 -3.17 -4.69 14.83
N LEU A 73 -3.41 -5.61 13.89
CA LEU A 73 -2.38 -6.51 13.34
C LEU A 73 -1.85 -5.93 12.02
N ARG A 74 -0.55 -5.69 11.95
CA ARG A 74 0.14 -5.15 10.76
C ARG A 74 0.81 -6.28 10.01
N VAL A 75 0.32 -6.56 8.82
CA VAL A 75 0.80 -7.66 7.98
C VAL A 75 1.54 -7.10 6.78
N TYR A 76 2.80 -7.48 6.60
CA TYR A 76 3.56 -7.19 5.40
C TYR A 76 3.57 -8.41 4.47
N LEU A 77 2.99 -8.24 3.28
CA LEU A 77 3.04 -9.22 2.20
C LEU A 77 4.33 -9.01 1.40
N LYS A 78 5.36 -9.78 1.73
CA LYS A 78 6.69 -9.65 1.15
C LYS A 78 6.82 -10.51 -0.10
N GLY A 79 7.07 -9.87 -1.23
CA GLY A 79 7.32 -10.52 -2.51
C GLY A 79 8.62 -10.05 -3.14
N SER A 80 9.26 -10.91 -3.95
CA SER A 80 10.42 -10.51 -4.73
C SER A 80 10.07 -9.39 -5.73
N ALA A 81 11.05 -8.56 -6.06
CA ALA A 81 10.87 -7.49 -7.04
C ALA A 81 10.32 -8.01 -8.38
N LYS A 82 10.75 -9.22 -8.79
CA LYS A 82 10.26 -9.87 -10.00
C LYS A 82 8.76 -10.19 -9.92
N LEU A 83 8.31 -10.77 -8.80
CA LEU A 83 6.89 -11.07 -8.58
C LEU A 83 6.07 -9.78 -8.57
N LEU A 84 6.52 -8.76 -7.84
CA LEU A 84 5.85 -7.46 -7.76
C LEU A 84 5.75 -6.78 -9.13
N TYR A 85 6.84 -6.79 -9.90
CA TYR A 85 6.84 -6.28 -11.27
C TYR A 85 5.84 -7.01 -12.17
N GLN A 86 5.79 -8.35 -12.11
CA GLN A 86 4.84 -9.14 -12.87
C GLN A 86 3.38 -8.81 -12.51
N ARG A 87 3.10 -8.62 -11.21
CA ARG A 87 1.74 -8.24 -10.74
C ARG A 87 1.37 -6.84 -11.19
N ILE A 88 2.29 -5.87 -11.07
CA ILE A 88 2.06 -4.48 -11.50
C ILE A 88 1.78 -4.40 -13.00
N THR A 89 2.56 -5.10 -13.83
CA THR A 89 2.42 -5.08 -15.29
C THR A 89 1.24 -5.92 -15.79
N GLY A 90 0.82 -6.92 -15.03
CA GLY A 90 -0.35 -7.75 -15.34
C GLY A 90 -1.68 -7.16 -14.87
N ASP A 91 -1.67 -6.12 -14.05
CA ASP A 91 -2.88 -5.48 -13.57
C ASP A 91 -3.24 -4.28 -14.45
N VAL A 92 -4.37 -4.40 -15.16
CA VAL A 92 -4.89 -3.34 -16.06
C VAL A 92 -5.13 -2.02 -15.31
N ARG A 93 -5.58 -2.07 -14.05
CA ARG A 93 -5.75 -0.87 -13.21
C ARG A 93 -4.43 -0.15 -12.96
N SER A 94 -3.36 -0.88 -12.71
CA SER A 94 -2.04 -0.31 -12.42
C SER A 94 -1.43 0.44 -13.59
N SER A 95 -1.68 0.01 -14.83
CA SER A 95 -1.13 0.65 -16.04
C SER A 95 -1.80 1.98 -16.37
N GLU A 96 -3.07 2.16 -16.00
CA GLU A 96 -3.87 3.35 -16.35
C GLU A 96 -3.90 4.41 -15.24
N THR A 97 -3.71 4.00 -13.98
CA THR A 97 -3.94 4.88 -12.83
C THR A 97 -2.68 5.27 -12.06
N ARG A 98 -1.56 4.57 -12.26
CA ARG A 98 -0.31 4.84 -11.53
C ARG A 98 0.65 5.69 -12.36
N PRO A 99 1.04 6.87 -11.85
CA PRO A 99 2.13 7.62 -12.47
C PRO A 99 3.44 6.83 -12.36
N SER A 100 4.38 7.06 -13.29
CA SER A 100 5.76 6.61 -13.15
C SER A 100 6.33 7.22 -11.84
N LEU A 101 6.80 6.37 -10.94
CA LEU A 101 7.22 6.79 -9.59
C LEU A 101 8.63 7.39 -9.59
N THR A 102 9.39 7.19 -10.67
CA THR A 102 10.76 7.74 -10.84
C THR A 102 11.02 8.07 -12.29
N ALA A 103 12.13 8.76 -12.55
CA ALA A 103 12.62 9.04 -13.90
C ALA A 103 13.18 7.80 -14.62
N MET A 104 13.11 6.60 -14.00
CA MET A 104 13.67 5.35 -14.54
C MET A 104 12.77 4.62 -15.53
N GLY A 105 11.53 5.10 -15.74
CA GLY A 105 10.67 4.63 -16.83
C GLY A 105 9.84 3.36 -16.57
N GLY A 106 9.66 2.95 -15.31
CA GLY A 106 8.66 1.93 -14.95
C GLY A 106 9.09 0.46 -15.13
N GLY A 107 10.38 0.17 -15.27
CA GLY A 107 10.91 -1.19 -15.43
C GLY A 107 11.15 -1.95 -14.13
N LEU A 108 11.65 -3.20 -14.25
CA LEU A 108 12.02 -4.04 -13.09
C LEU A 108 13.04 -3.34 -12.18
N ASP A 109 14.00 -2.60 -12.75
CA ASP A 109 15.04 -1.89 -11.99
C ASP A 109 14.43 -0.79 -11.11
N GLU A 110 13.36 -0.14 -11.55
CA GLU A 110 12.61 0.81 -10.73
C GLU A 110 11.95 0.11 -9.54
N VAL A 111 11.33 -1.05 -9.77
CA VAL A 111 10.70 -1.84 -8.69
C VAL A 111 11.75 -2.29 -7.67
N ILE A 112 12.93 -2.76 -8.11
CA ILE A 112 14.05 -3.13 -7.25
C ILE A 112 14.46 -1.94 -6.39
N HIS A 113 14.75 -0.80 -7.01
CA HIS A 113 15.18 0.42 -6.31
C HIS A 113 14.15 0.90 -5.28
N MET A 114 12.86 0.90 -5.67
CA MET A 114 11.78 1.31 -4.76
C MET A 114 11.58 0.34 -3.61
N LEU A 115 11.73 -0.96 -3.86
CA LEU A 115 11.64 -1.98 -2.81
C LEU A 115 12.79 -1.84 -1.82
N GLU A 116 14.04 -1.74 -2.28
CA GLU A 116 15.22 -1.54 -1.43
C GLU A 116 15.06 -0.30 -0.52
N LYS A 117 14.49 0.76 -1.05
CA LYS A 117 14.27 2.01 -0.30
C LYS A 117 13.17 1.89 0.76
N ARG A 118 12.11 1.13 0.48
CA ARG A 118 10.87 1.09 1.29
C ARG A 118 10.80 -0.10 2.25
N GLU A 119 11.38 -1.25 1.86
CA GLU A 119 11.28 -2.50 2.63
C GLU A 119 11.76 -2.37 4.07
N PRO A 120 12.85 -1.63 4.40
CA PRO A 120 13.25 -1.43 5.79
C PRO A 120 12.13 -0.83 6.66
N THR A 121 11.34 0.10 6.11
CA THR A 121 10.20 0.69 6.82
C THR A 121 9.06 -0.33 6.97
N TYR A 122 8.75 -1.10 5.93
CA TYR A 122 7.71 -2.12 6.01
C TYR A 122 8.03 -3.17 7.07
N LEU A 123 9.28 -3.65 7.11
CA LEU A 123 9.75 -4.61 8.11
C LEU A 123 9.74 -4.05 9.54
N ALA A 124 10.03 -2.75 9.70
CA ALA A 124 10.03 -2.11 11.01
C ALA A 124 8.61 -1.91 11.58
N VAL A 125 7.60 -1.73 10.73
CA VAL A 125 6.21 -1.48 11.12
C VAL A 125 5.40 -2.77 11.27
N ALA A 126 5.76 -3.82 10.53
CA ALA A 126 4.99 -5.06 10.49
C ALA A 126 5.11 -5.89 11.77
N ASP A 127 3.99 -6.39 12.27
CA ASP A 127 3.93 -7.41 13.33
C ASP A 127 4.16 -8.81 12.76
N VAL A 128 3.71 -9.04 11.50
CA VAL A 128 3.84 -10.30 10.78
C VAL A 128 4.29 -10.06 9.35
N VAL A 129 5.23 -10.88 8.89
CA VAL A 129 5.68 -10.91 7.49
C VAL A 129 5.24 -12.22 6.85
N ILE A 130 4.58 -12.15 5.70
CA ILE A 130 4.17 -13.30 4.90
C ILE A 130 4.94 -13.26 3.58
N GLU A 131 5.82 -14.24 3.35
CA GLU A 131 6.53 -14.40 2.07
C GLU A 131 5.55 -14.95 1.03
N ILE A 132 5.31 -14.20 -0.05
CA ILE A 132 4.25 -14.51 -1.03
C ILE A 132 4.77 -15.05 -2.36
N ASP A 133 6.09 -15.23 -2.50
CA ASP A 133 6.66 -15.84 -3.70
C ASP A 133 6.17 -17.28 -3.88
N GLY A 134 5.69 -17.59 -5.07
CA GLY A 134 5.13 -18.90 -5.39
C GLY A 134 3.69 -19.13 -4.89
N MET A 135 3.09 -18.15 -4.22
CA MET A 135 1.68 -18.23 -3.78
C MET A 135 0.73 -17.62 -4.82
N ASP A 136 -0.39 -18.28 -5.05
CA ASP A 136 -1.53 -17.70 -5.71
C ASP A 136 -2.36 -16.83 -4.74
N LEU A 137 -3.40 -16.16 -5.26
CA LEU A 137 -4.23 -15.24 -4.48
C LEU A 137 -4.97 -15.94 -3.33
N ASP A 138 -5.46 -17.16 -3.55
CA ASP A 138 -6.18 -17.93 -2.55
C ASP A 138 -5.26 -18.35 -1.41
N GLN A 139 -4.02 -18.76 -1.74
CA GLN A 139 -2.99 -19.10 -0.76
C GLN A 139 -2.56 -17.89 0.09
N VAL A 140 -2.37 -16.73 -0.53
CA VAL A 140 -2.08 -15.48 0.19
C VAL A 140 -3.23 -15.11 1.12
N THR A 141 -4.47 -15.19 0.62
CA THR A 141 -5.68 -14.90 1.41
C THR A 141 -5.77 -15.84 2.61
N ALA A 142 -5.56 -17.15 2.40
CA ALA A 142 -5.58 -18.14 3.48
C ALA A 142 -4.49 -17.87 4.52
N ALA A 143 -3.28 -17.48 4.11
CA ALA A 143 -2.19 -17.14 5.01
C ALA A 143 -2.53 -15.91 5.87
N VAL A 144 -3.08 -14.85 5.28
CA VAL A 144 -3.54 -13.66 6.02
C VAL A 144 -4.65 -14.02 7.01
N MET A 145 -5.65 -14.79 6.58
CA MET A 145 -6.74 -15.23 7.45
C MET A 145 -6.24 -16.06 8.65
N ASN A 146 -5.22 -16.88 8.45
CA ASN A 146 -4.65 -17.68 9.53
C ASN A 146 -3.98 -16.81 10.59
N VAL A 147 -3.16 -15.82 10.20
CA VAL A 147 -2.51 -14.93 11.17
C VAL A 147 -3.51 -14.04 11.89
N CYS A 148 -4.58 -13.59 11.22
CA CYS A 148 -5.66 -12.81 11.86
C CYS A 148 -6.49 -13.62 12.88
N ARG A 149 -6.50 -14.96 12.82
CA ARG A 149 -7.20 -15.81 13.80
C ARG A 149 -6.36 -16.11 15.04
N LEU A 150 -5.05 -15.93 14.93
CA LEU A 150 -4.09 -16.23 15.99
C LEU A 150 -3.72 -14.98 16.82
N ALA A 151 -4.04 -13.81 16.30
CA ALA A 151 -3.87 -12.51 16.96
C ALA A 151 -5.12 -12.13 17.76
#